data_340226717d9b4025c3412d043a36e77a
#
_entry.id   340226717d9b4025c3412d043a36e77a
#
_cell.length_a   1.000
_cell.length_b   1.000
_cell.length_c   1.000
_cell.angle_alpha   90.00
_cell.angle_beta   90.00
_cell.angle_gamma   90.00
#
_symmetry.space_group_name_H-M   'P 1'
#
loop_
_entity.id
_entity.type
_entity.pdbx_description
1 polymer ?
#
loop_
_entity_poly.entity_id
_entity_poly.type
_entity_poly.pdbx_seq_one_letter_code
_entity_poly.pdbx_strand_id
1 'polypeptide(L)'
;MANKEKLFTEFTAPTTQEWLDKIEVDLKGADFQKRLVWRTNEGFNVQPFYRREDLANLKTPDALPGEFPFVRGNQKDTNVWYVRQNIVVNDAAEANKKALDILNKGIDSLGFKIPGKLVSKETVETLLNDIYCDCIEVNFSTCPKHSLELAEILVAFFAKKGYDKKKVVGSIAFDPMAKMVMKGKDVTPLLESGPKLVETLKEYPNFRCIAVSSDALNNAGAYIVQELGYALAWGNEYLQQLTDAGVDVDLAAKSIKFNMGVSENYFMEIAKFRAARLLWAQIVKQYDPKCDCACKMIINATTSTYNQTLFDSYVNLLRSQTEAMSAALGSVHSMVVTPFDAPYEEATDFSERIARNQQLIIKEESHFDRIVDPGAGSYYIEHLTDALATEAWKIFLKVEEEGGFLAALKAGTIQDDINATNVKRHGDAAKRKEFLLGTNQFPNFTEKSEGKKAVTACCCGTATDETCERPFKAIQSTRLAADFEDLRIHTEETKVPTAFMLTIGNLAMRQARAQFSCNFLACAGYKVIDNLGFKTVEEGVDAALEAKADIVVICSSDDEYAEYAIPAFQYLNGRAMFVVAGAPACMEDLKAAGIENYIHVKCNVLETLKEYNQKLGI
;
A
#
# COMPACT_ATOMS: atom_id res chain seq x y z
N MET A 1 46.68 15.16 12.62
CA MET A 1 45.41 14.45 12.99
C MET A 1 45.41 14.39 14.50
N ALA A 2 44.49 15.08 15.17
CA ALA A 2 44.35 14.98 16.60
C ALA A 2 43.95 13.52 16.96
N ASN A 3 44.74 12.90 17.85
CA ASN A 3 44.36 11.63 18.46
C ASN A 3 42.98 11.82 19.12
N LYS A 4 41.92 11.33 18.51
CA LYS A 4 40.62 11.27 19.17
C LYS A 4 40.73 10.26 20.31
N GLU A 5 40.76 10.74 21.52
CA GLU A 5 40.70 9.93 22.72
C GLU A 5 39.38 9.14 22.67
N LYS A 6 39.45 7.81 22.79
CA LYS A 6 38.25 6.98 22.83
C LYS A 6 37.53 7.25 24.15
N LEU A 7 36.26 7.67 24.07
CA LEU A 7 35.41 7.82 25.23
C LEU A 7 34.99 6.44 25.77
N PHE A 8 34.70 6.36 27.06
CA PHE A 8 34.18 5.16 27.73
C PHE A 8 35.12 3.93 27.66
N THR A 9 36.43 4.15 27.67
CA THR A 9 37.44 3.06 27.66
C THR A 9 37.42 2.22 28.92
N GLU A 10 36.81 2.71 30.00
CA GLU A 10 36.57 2.00 31.26
C GLU A 10 35.48 0.92 31.18
N PHE A 11 34.69 0.91 30.14
CA PHE A 11 33.66 -0.10 29.89
C PHE A 11 34.11 -1.07 28.81
N THR A 12 34.02 -2.36 29.10
CA THR A 12 34.25 -3.41 28.11
C THR A 12 33.01 -3.54 27.22
N ALA A 13 33.18 -3.36 25.89
CA ALA A 13 32.08 -3.57 24.97
C ALA A 13 31.69 -5.07 24.94
N PRO A 14 30.43 -5.43 25.22
CA PRO A 14 30.00 -6.81 25.16
C PRO A 14 30.06 -7.36 23.73
N THR A 15 30.47 -8.60 23.59
CA THR A 15 30.42 -9.33 22.32
C THR A 15 28.98 -9.67 21.94
N THR A 16 28.75 -10.00 20.67
CA THR A 16 27.42 -10.47 20.21
C THR A 16 27.02 -11.75 20.92
N GLN A 17 27.97 -12.65 21.21
CA GLN A 17 27.67 -13.88 21.92
C GLN A 17 27.23 -13.59 23.36
N GLU A 18 27.93 -12.75 24.10
CA GLU A 18 27.53 -12.35 25.46
C GLU A 18 26.15 -11.71 25.50
N TRP A 19 25.80 -10.93 24.45
CA TRP A 19 24.46 -10.36 24.30
C TRP A 19 23.41 -11.43 24.06
N LEU A 20 23.65 -12.41 23.17
CA LEU A 20 22.74 -13.51 22.87
C LEU A 20 22.57 -14.42 24.11
N ASP A 21 23.66 -14.74 24.83
CA ASP A 21 23.61 -15.54 26.07
C ASP A 21 22.72 -14.85 27.11
N LYS A 22 22.83 -13.53 27.24
CA LYS A 22 21.97 -12.76 28.15
C LYS A 22 20.50 -12.80 27.74
N ILE A 23 20.19 -12.68 26.45
CA ILE A 23 18.82 -12.79 25.92
C ILE A 23 18.24 -14.17 26.22
N GLU A 24 19.03 -15.26 26.06
CA GLU A 24 18.59 -16.63 26.34
C GLU A 24 18.21 -16.79 27.80
N VAL A 25 19.02 -16.26 28.70
CA VAL A 25 18.70 -16.24 30.14
C VAL A 25 17.41 -15.49 30.44
N ASP A 26 17.22 -14.30 29.82
CA ASP A 26 16.05 -13.45 30.05
C ASP A 26 14.75 -14.06 29.45
N LEU A 27 14.87 -14.84 28.40
CA LEU A 27 13.76 -15.59 27.80
C LEU A 27 13.28 -16.78 28.66
N LYS A 28 14.03 -17.15 29.71
CA LYS A 28 13.65 -18.23 30.64
C LYS A 28 13.25 -19.53 29.94
N GLY A 29 14.00 -19.92 28.91
CA GLY A 29 13.77 -21.14 28.13
C GLY A 29 12.78 -20.99 26.98
N ALA A 30 12.25 -19.81 26.72
CA ALA A 30 11.46 -19.59 25.53
C ALA A 30 12.37 -19.49 24.29
N ASP A 31 11.90 -20.05 23.18
CA ASP A 31 12.64 -20.10 21.92
C ASP A 31 12.83 -18.69 21.32
N PHE A 32 14.08 -18.30 21.06
CA PHE A 32 14.47 -17.00 20.50
C PHE A 32 13.79 -16.72 19.16
N GLN A 33 13.82 -17.69 18.24
CA GLN A 33 13.28 -17.54 16.88
C GLN A 33 11.75 -17.34 16.88
N LYS A 34 11.06 -17.97 17.83
CA LYS A 34 9.60 -17.84 17.94
C LYS A 34 9.17 -16.55 18.64
N ARG A 35 9.99 -16.01 19.53
CA ARG A 35 9.61 -14.88 20.39
C ARG A 35 10.06 -13.54 19.86
N LEU A 36 11.24 -13.46 19.25
CA LEU A 36 11.89 -12.20 18.93
C LEU A 36 12.09 -11.99 17.43
N VAL A 37 12.20 -13.04 16.62
CA VAL A 37 12.42 -12.91 15.18
C VAL A 37 11.11 -12.67 14.47
N TRP A 38 11.03 -11.56 13.73
CA TRP A 38 9.87 -11.25 12.91
C TRP A 38 9.93 -12.02 11.59
N ARG A 39 8.99 -12.92 11.42
CA ARG A 39 8.77 -13.64 10.15
C ARG A 39 7.92 -12.77 9.25
N THR A 40 8.54 -12.17 8.26
CA THR A 40 7.85 -11.27 7.33
C THR A 40 7.06 -12.05 6.28
N ASN A 41 6.15 -11.38 5.60
CA ASN A 41 5.49 -11.92 4.42
C ASN A 41 6.34 -11.77 3.14
N GLU A 42 7.50 -11.11 3.25
CA GLU A 42 8.42 -10.80 2.14
C GLU A 42 9.41 -11.92 1.81
N GLY A 43 9.29 -13.09 2.47
CA GLY A 43 10.15 -14.25 2.22
C GLY A 43 11.43 -14.32 3.05
N PHE A 44 11.70 -13.34 3.89
CA PHE A 44 12.86 -13.30 4.79
C PHE A 44 12.47 -12.97 6.24
N ASN A 45 13.38 -13.23 7.16
CA ASN A 45 13.19 -12.94 8.58
C ASN A 45 13.95 -11.67 8.99
N VAL A 46 13.35 -10.87 9.87
CA VAL A 46 13.96 -9.69 10.47
C VAL A 46 14.39 -10.02 11.89
N GLN A 47 15.68 -9.77 12.20
CA GLN A 47 16.22 -9.97 13.52
C GLN A 47 15.76 -8.86 14.49
N PRO A 48 15.68 -9.12 15.82
CA PRO A 48 15.27 -8.12 16.79
C PRO A 48 16.28 -6.98 16.95
N PHE A 49 17.52 -7.19 16.55
CA PHE A 49 18.60 -6.19 16.53
C PHE A 49 19.63 -6.54 15.47
N TYR A 50 20.38 -5.52 15.04
CA TYR A 50 21.53 -5.63 14.15
C TYR A 50 22.71 -4.87 14.73
N ARG A 51 23.93 -5.34 14.46
CA ARG A 51 25.18 -4.76 14.94
C ARG A 51 26.08 -4.39 13.76
N ARG A 52 27.19 -3.70 14.04
CA ARG A 52 28.12 -3.25 13.00
C ARG A 52 28.72 -4.41 12.19
N GLU A 53 28.95 -5.54 12.83
CA GLU A 53 29.49 -6.76 12.19
C GLU A 53 28.54 -7.32 11.11
N ASP A 54 27.24 -7.10 11.25
CA ASP A 54 26.24 -7.55 10.28
C ASP A 54 26.37 -6.82 8.93
N LEU A 55 26.98 -5.61 8.91
CA LEU A 55 27.24 -4.88 7.66
C LEU A 55 28.45 -5.40 6.87
N ALA A 56 29.30 -6.24 7.47
CA ALA A 56 30.59 -6.62 6.89
C ALA A 56 30.48 -7.29 5.53
N ASN A 57 29.38 -7.98 5.24
CA ASN A 57 29.13 -8.70 4.01
C ASN A 57 28.24 -7.93 3.02
N LEU A 58 27.75 -6.74 3.40
CA LEU A 58 26.89 -5.92 2.55
C LEU A 58 27.74 -4.97 1.70
N LYS A 59 27.34 -4.75 0.44
CA LYS A 59 28.03 -3.85 -0.48
C LYS A 59 27.45 -2.44 -0.51
N THR A 60 26.22 -2.28 -0.02
CA THR A 60 25.46 -1.02 -0.07
C THR A 60 25.98 0.07 0.87
N PRO A 61 26.58 -0.22 2.06
CA PRO A 61 27.01 0.82 2.99
C PRO A 61 28.11 1.74 2.44
N ASP A 62 28.94 1.26 1.51
CA ASP A 62 30.07 2.03 0.93
C ASP A 62 29.65 2.85 -0.30
N ALA A 63 28.41 2.70 -0.80
CA ALA A 63 27.91 3.46 -1.94
C ALA A 63 27.77 4.96 -1.62
N LEU A 64 28.00 5.81 -2.64
CA LEU A 64 27.84 7.26 -2.52
C LEU A 64 26.53 7.73 -3.19
N PRO A 65 25.91 8.81 -2.67
CA PRO A 65 24.74 9.41 -3.29
C PRO A 65 25.01 9.87 -4.73
N GLY A 66 24.05 9.60 -5.62
CA GLY A 66 24.13 10.01 -7.03
C GLY A 66 25.16 9.27 -7.89
N GLU A 67 25.82 8.24 -7.34
CA GLU A 67 26.80 7.39 -8.04
C GLU A 67 26.26 5.98 -8.25
N PHE A 68 26.71 5.33 -9.33
CA PHE A 68 26.37 3.95 -9.62
C PHE A 68 26.71 3.04 -8.41
N PRO A 69 25.83 2.13 -7.99
CA PRO A 69 24.55 1.71 -8.59
C PRO A 69 23.30 2.48 -8.08
N PHE A 70 23.42 3.71 -7.68
CA PHE A 70 22.36 4.65 -7.27
C PHE A 70 21.48 4.19 -6.08
N VAL A 71 21.94 3.25 -5.30
CA VAL A 71 21.22 2.72 -4.12
C VAL A 71 20.82 3.86 -3.17
N ARG A 72 21.70 4.86 -3.02
CA ARG A 72 21.50 6.02 -2.14
C ARG A 72 20.79 7.21 -2.80
N GLY A 73 20.16 7.01 -3.96
CA GLY A 73 19.44 8.06 -4.68
C GLY A 73 20.14 8.52 -5.95
N ASN A 74 19.38 9.20 -6.80
CA ASN A 74 19.86 9.72 -8.08
C ASN A 74 20.58 11.07 -7.99
N GLN A 75 20.41 11.78 -6.86
CA GLN A 75 20.97 13.11 -6.59
C GLN A 75 22.13 13.00 -5.60
N LYS A 76 23.10 13.96 -5.68
CA LYS A 76 24.29 13.99 -4.79
C LYS A 76 24.05 14.82 -3.54
N ASP A 77 23.45 15.98 -3.68
CA ASP A 77 23.50 17.04 -2.68
C ASP A 77 22.16 17.37 -2.03
N THR A 78 21.06 16.96 -2.66
CA THR A 78 19.70 17.25 -2.21
C THR A 78 18.80 16.03 -2.39
N ASN A 79 17.68 16.02 -1.66
CA ASN A 79 16.63 14.98 -1.78
C ASN A 79 15.31 15.61 -2.26
N VAL A 80 15.39 16.59 -3.16
CA VAL A 80 14.20 17.29 -3.69
C VAL A 80 13.39 16.35 -4.58
N TRP A 81 12.09 16.29 -4.34
CA TRP A 81 11.12 15.61 -5.20
C TRP A 81 10.08 16.60 -5.73
N TYR A 82 9.45 16.26 -6.83
CA TYR A 82 8.31 17.00 -7.37
C TYR A 82 7.03 16.65 -6.59
N VAL A 83 6.37 17.69 -6.09
CA VAL A 83 5.05 17.59 -5.43
C VAL A 83 3.98 17.50 -6.51
N ARG A 84 3.50 16.27 -6.79
CA ARG A 84 2.62 16.01 -7.91
C ARG A 84 1.16 15.89 -7.48
N GLN A 85 0.28 16.51 -8.27
CA GLN A 85 -1.17 16.30 -8.19
C GLN A 85 -1.72 15.92 -9.57
N ASN A 86 -2.60 14.91 -9.61
CA ASN A 86 -3.24 14.46 -10.84
C ASN A 86 -4.60 15.14 -11.04
N ILE A 87 -4.93 15.45 -12.28
CA ILE A 87 -6.19 16.09 -12.72
C ILE A 87 -6.81 15.21 -13.80
N VAL A 88 -8.08 14.81 -13.63
CA VAL A 88 -8.86 14.16 -14.68
C VAL A 88 -9.42 15.23 -15.59
N VAL A 89 -9.12 15.16 -16.88
CA VAL A 89 -9.55 16.14 -17.88
C VAL A 89 -10.91 15.74 -18.44
N ASN A 90 -11.98 16.24 -17.85
CA ASN A 90 -13.34 16.14 -18.41
C ASN A 90 -13.63 17.32 -19.34
N ASP A 91 -13.13 18.50 -19.01
CA ASP A 91 -13.10 19.72 -19.78
C ASP A 91 -11.71 20.36 -19.69
N ALA A 92 -11.16 20.80 -20.82
CA ALA A 92 -9.79 21.33 -20.88
C ALA A 92 -9.64 22.69 -20.17
N ALA A 93 -10.63 23.56 -20.26
CA ALA A 93 -10.57 24.88 -19.64
C ALA A 93 -10.73 24.82 -18.13
N GLU A 94 -11.62 23.97 -17.63
CA GLU A 94 -11.77 23.71 -16.19
C GLU A 94 -10.52 23.05 -15.61
N ALA A 95 -9.95 22.06 -16.31
CA ALA A 95 -8.71 21.41 -15.89
C ALA A 95 -7.52 22.38 -15.88
N ASN A 96 -7.40 23.28 -16.86
CA ASN A 96 -6.40 24.34 -16.88
C ASN A 96 -6.57 25.29 -15.68
N LYS A 97 -7.80 25.76 -15.42
CA LYS A 97 -8.10 26.62 -14.27
C LYS A 97 -7.69 25.96 -12.96
N LYS A 98 -8.02 24.67 -12.77
CA LYS A 98 -7.60 23.89 -11.60
C LYS A 98 -6.08 23.77 -11.53
N ALA A 99 -5.42 23.49 -12.66
CA ALA A 99 -3.95 23.39 -12.72
C ALA A 99 -3.26 24.68 -12.30
N LEU A 100 -3.68 25.84 -12.81
CA LEU A 100 -3.15 27.14 -12.43
C LEU A 100 -3.39 27.46 -10.95
N ASP A 101 -4.56 27.10 -10.41
CA ASP A 101 -4.88 27.28 -8.99
C ASP A 101 -3.94 26.45 -8.08
N ILE A 102 -3.73 25.16 -8.39
CA ILE A 102 -2.90 24.30 -7.54
C ILE A 102 -1.40 24.60 -7.68
N LEU A 103 -0.93 25.08 -8.85
CA LEU A 103 0.45 25.57 -9.00
C LEU A 103 0.73 26.73 -8.05
N ASN A 104 -0.22 27.66 -7.89
CA ASN A 104 -0.13 28.74 -6.92
C ASN A 104 -0.21 28.29 -5.46
N LYS A 105 -0.46 26.99 -5.21
CA LYS A 105 -0.59 26.37 -3.88
C LYS A 105 0.51 25.38 -3.56
N GLY A 106 1.66 25.48 -4.26
CA GLY A 106 2.86 24.70 -3.97
C GLY A 106 3.01 23.37 -4.74
N ILE A 107 2.16 23.10 -5.72
CA ILE A 107 2.37 22.02 -6.69
C ILE A 107 3.44 22.46 -7.70
N ASP A 108 4.40 21.58 -7.97
CA ASP A 108 5.45 21.76 -8.98
C ASP A 108 5.48 20.62 -10.02
N SER A 109 4.52 19.69 -9.93
CA SER A 109 4.30 18.63 -10.91
C SER A 109 2.80 18.41 -11.18
N LEU A 110 2.41 18.54 -12.44
CA LEU A 110 1.04 18.31 -12.90
C LEU A 110 0.91 16.95 -13.59
N GLY A 111 -0.14 16.21 -13.27
CA GLY A 111 -0.51 14.99 -13.99
C GLY A 111 -1.89 15.13 -14.64
N PHE A 112 -1.97 15.07 -15.97
CA PHE A 112 -3.23 15.16 -16.70
C PHE A 112 -3.66 13.79 -17.23
N LYS A 113 -4.84 13.33 -16.80
CA LYS A 113 -5.47 12.13 -17.36
C LYS A 113 -6.46 12.57 -18.45
N ILE A 114 -6.07 12.42 -19.72
CA ILE A 114 -6.83 12.86 -20.87
C ILE A 114 -7.56 11.66 -21.49
N PRO A 115 -8.90 11.61 -21.50
CA PRO A 115 -9.65 10.60 -22.24
C PRO A 115 -9.27 10.61 -23.72
N GLY A 116 -9.12 9.42 -24.35
CA GLY A 116 -8.65 9.33 -25.74
C GLY A 116 -9.45 10.17 -26.75
N LYS A 117 -10.77 10.31 -26.52
CA LYS A 117 -11.66 11.14 -27.35
C LYS A 117 -11.36 12.66 -27.29
N LEU A 118 -10.64 13.09 -26.25
CA LEU A 118 -10.26 14.49 -26.03
C LEU A 118 -8.82 14.79 -26.47
N VAL A 119 -8.09 13.81 -26.98
CA VAL A 119 -6.72 14.04 -27.48
C VAL A 119 -6.84 14.85 -28.79
N SER A 120 -6.51 16.12 -28.72
CA SER A 120 -6.46 17.02 -29.87
C SER A 120 -5.54 18.21 -29.59
N LYS A 121 -5.14 18.91 -30.64
CA LYS A 121 -4.31 20.11 -30.54
C LYS A 121 -4.98 21.20 -29.71
N GLU A 122 -6.28 21.42 -29.95
CA GLU A 122 -7.09 22.43 -29.26
C GLU A 122 -7.15 22.11 -27.75
N THR A 123 -7.37 20.86 -27.41
CA THR A 123 -7.38 20.40 -26.00
C THR A 123 -6.04 20.70 -25.33
N VAL A 124 -4.92 20.35 -25.95
CA VAL A 124 -3.58 20.57 -25.38
C VAL A 124 -3.27 22.07 -25.27
N GLU A 125 -3.58 22.87 -26.29
CA GLU A 125 -3.38 24.33 -26.27
C GLU A 125 -4.21 25.00 -25.18
N THR A 126 -5.47 24.59 -24.97
CA THR A 126 -6.32 25.08 -23.88
C THR A 126 -5.84 24.62 -22.52
N LEU A 127 -5.53 23.33 -22.38
CA LEU A 127 -5.09 22.71 -21.12
C LEU A 127 -3.80 23.32 -20.59
N LEU A 128 -2.85 23.64 -21.47
CA LEU A 128 -1.54 24.17 -21.13
C LEU A 128 -1.43 25.70 -21.31
N ASN A 129 -2.56 26.39 -21.47
CA ASN A 129 -2.54 27.86 -21.56
C ASN A 129 -2.00 28.44 -20.24
N ASP A 130 -1.07 29.38 -20.33
CA ASP A 130 -0.38 30.05 -19.22
C ASP A 130 0.37 29.11 -18.26
N ILE A 131 0.60 27.84 -18.64
CA ILE A 131 1.45 26.89 -17.93
C ILE A 131 2.82 26.84 -18.60
N TYR A 132 3.88 27.16 -17.85
CA TYR A 132 5.26 27.14 -18.32
C TYR A 132 5.87 25.75 -18.11
N CYS A 133 5.80 24.90 -19.17
CA CYS A 133 6.20 23.50 -19.10
C CYS A 133 7.71 23.27 -18.95
N ASP A 134 8.53 24.31 -19.08
CA ASP A 134 9.96 24.30 -18.82
C ASP A 134 10.34 24.76 -17.40
N CYS A 135 9.33 25.08 -16.56
CA CYS A 135 9.51 25.48 -15.17
C CYS A 135 8.98 24.44 -14.17
N ILE A 136 8.14 23.51 -14.61
CA ILE A 136 7.50 22.49 -13.78
C ILE A 136 7.59 21.11 -14.46
N GLU A 137 7.33 20.04 -13.70
CA GLU A 137 7.13 18.70 -14.28
C GLU A 137 5.70 18.57 -14.82
N VAL A 138 5.53 18.15 -16.10
CA VAL A 138 4.22 17.93 -16.72
C VAL A 138 4.05 16.49 -17.18
N ASN A 139 3.07 15.79 -16.67
CA ASN A 139 2.84 14.38 -16.92
C ASN A 139 1.46 14.17 -17.56
N PHE A 140 1.40 13.26 -18.53
CA PHE A 140 0.20 12.95 -19.25
C PHE A 140 -0.10 11.46 -19.24
N SER A 141 -1.35 11.10 -19.13
CA SER A 141 -1.84 9.74 -19.33
C SER A 141 -3.08 9.74 -20.23
N THR A 142 -3.11 8.80 -21.15
CA THR A 142 -4.25 8.59 -22.03
C THR A 142 -4.36 7.09 -22.38
N CYS A 143 -5.37 6.70 -23.18
CA CYS A 143 -5.39 5.34 -23.71
C CYS A 143 -4.14 5.13 -24.59
N PRO A 144 -3.39 4.01 -24.42
CA PRO A 144 -2.15 3.76 -25.18
C PRO A 144 -2.28 3.95 -26.69
N LYS A 145 -3.46 3.70 -27.25
CA LYS A 145 -3.74 3.93 -28.67
C LYS A 145 -3.54 5.40 -29.12
N HIS A 146 -3.70 6.37 -28.23
CA HIS A 146 -3.60 7.79 -28.51
C HIS A 146 -2.30 8.42 -27.99
N SER A 147 -1.37 7.63 -27.42
CA SER A 147 -0.14 8.15 -26.83
C SER A 147 0.80 8.76 -27.87
N LEU A 148 0.91 8.16 -29.05
CA LEU A 148 1.75 8.70 -30.12
C LEU A 148 1.20 10.03 -30.67
N GLU A 149 -0.10 10.10 -30.95
CA GLU A 149 -0.77 11.33 -31.35
C GLU A 149 -0.56 12.44 -30.32
N LEU A 150 -0.74 12.13 -29.05
CA LEU A 150 -0.50 13.08 -27.96
C LEU A 150 0.96 13.56 -27.91
N ALA A 151 1.94 12.67 -28.14
CA ALA A 151 3.34 13.04 -28.18
C ALA A 151 3.66 14.01 -29.32
N GLU A 152 3.15 13.75 -30.52
CA GLU A 152 3.32 14.63 -31.69
C GLU A 152 2.72 16.03 -31.43
N ILE A 153 1.53 16.09 -30.82
CA ILE A 153 0.88 17.36 -30.44
C ILE A 153 1.72 18.11 -29.40
N LEU A 154 2.24 17.41 -28.36
CA LEU A 154 3.06 18.02 -27.31
C LEU A 154 4.40 18.55 -27.86
N VAL A 155 5.08 17.79 -28.71
CA VAL A 155 6.32 18.23 -29.37
C VAL A 155 6.08 19.49 -30.19
N ALA A 156 4.99 19.53 -30.98
CA ALA A 156 4.61 20.72 -31.75
C ALA A 156 4.28 21.91 -30.86
N PHE A 157 3.60 21.68 -29.74
CA PHE A 157 3.27 22.71 -28.76
C PHE A 157 4.54 23.27 -28.08
N PHE A 158 5.45 22.42 -27.60
CA PHE A 158 6.69 22.85 -26.98
C PHE A 158 7.58 23.64 -27.94
N ALA A 159 7.66 23.20 -29.19
CA ALA A 159 8.39 23.91 -30.24
C ALA A 159 7.75 25.28 -30.54
N LYS A 160 6.40 25.37 -30.66
CA LYS A 160 5.66 26.62 -30.86
C LYS A 160 5.90 27.62 -29.73
N LYS A 161 6.01 27.13 -28.47
CA LYS A 161 6.28 27.99 -27.31
C LYS A 161 7.76 28.35 -27.16
N GLY A 162 8.66 27.68 -27.88
CA GLY A 162 10.11 27.95 -27.83
C GLY A 162 10.78 27.51 -26.53
N TYR A 163 10.24 26.50 -25.84
CA TYR A 163 10.80 26.00 -24.60
C TYR A 163 12.18 25.36 -24.81
N ASP A 164 13.07 25.52 -23.82
CA ASP A 164 14.34 24.81 -23.80
C ASP A 164 14.09 23.30 -23.63
N LYS A 165 14.45 22.51 -24.67
CA LYS A 165 14.25 21.07 -24.72
C LYS A 165 14.85 20.33 -23.51
N LYS A 166 15.93 20.85 -22.92
CA LYS A 166 16.58 20.28 -21.73
C LYS A 166 15.85 20.59 -20.43
N LYS A 167 15.03 21.65 -20.40
CA LYS A 167 14.27 22.08 -19.24
C LYS A 167 12.87 21.47 -19.18
N VAL A 168 12.34 21.01 -20.30
CA VAL A 168 11.04 20.32 -20.32
C VAL A 168 11.19 18.97 -19.63
N VAL A 169 10.61 18.85 -18.45
CA VAL A 169 10.59 17.64 -17.61
C VAL A 169 9.17 17.10 -17.58
N GLY A 170 9.01 15.80 -17.75
CA GLY A 170 7.68 15.20 -17.67
C GLY A 170 7.58 13.80 -18.24
N SER A 171 6.34 13.38 -18.50
CA SER A 171 6.13 12.06 -19.08
C SER A 171 4.80 11.91 -19.83
N ILE A 172 4.75 10.95 -20.74
CA ILE A 172 3.53 10.28 -21.21
C ILE A 172 3.54 8.86 -20.66
N ALA A 173 2.48 8.48 -19.97
CA ALA A 173 2.35 7.15 -19.42
C ALA A 173 1.87 6.16 -20.49
N PHE A 174 2.76 5.77 -21.43
CA PHE A 174 2.48 4.71 -22.38
C PHE A 174 2.82 3.36 -21.74
N ASP A 175 1.77 2.60 -21.41
CA ASP A 175 1.89 1.28 -20.77
C ASP A 175 0.78 0.33 -21.23
N PRO A 176 0.91 -0.29 -22.42
CA PRO A 176 -0.04 -1.30 -22.88
C PRO A 176 -0.12 -2.51 -21.96
N MET A 177 1.03 -2.96 -21.38
CA MET A 177 1.07 -4.14 -20.53
C MET A 177 0.25 -3.94 -19.23
N ALA A 178 0.21 -2.73 -18.65
CA ALA A 178 -0.67 -2.44 -17.52
C ALA A 178 -2.14 -2.75 -17.82
N LYS A 179 -2.59 -2.44 -19.03
CA LYS A 179 -3.97 -2.72 -19.45
C LYS A 179 -4.23 -4.23 -19.60
N MET A 180 -3.21 -5.00 -20.02
CA MET A 180 -3.30 -6.46 -20.07
C MET A 180 -3.39 -7.04 -18.67
N VAL A 181 -2.50 -6.64 -17.76
CA VAL A 181 -2.47 -7.08 -16.35
C VAL A 181 -3.80 -6.79 -15.64
N MET A 182 -4.28 -5.54 -15.77
CA MET A 182 -5.44 -5.08 -14.99
C MET A 182 -6.80 -5.51 -15.58
N LYS A 183 -6.89 -5.69 -16.90
CA LYS A 183 -8.17 -5.90 -17.58
C LYS A 183 -8.24 -7.18 -18.41
N GLY A 184 -7.13 -7.90 -18.56
CA GLY A 184 -7.07 -9.12 -19.35
C GLY A 184 -7.29 -8.90 -20.86
N LYS A 185 -7.22 -7.65 -21.36
CA LYS A 185 -7.43 -7.31 -22.77
C LYS A 185 -6.13 -7.47 -23.55
N ASP A 186 -6.18 -8.09 -24.73
CA ASP A 186 -5.01 -8.13 -25.62
C ASP A 186 -4.82 -6.77 -26.31
N VAL A 187 -3.73 -6.12 -25.96
CA VAL A 187 -3.27 -4.87 -26.58
C VAL A 187 -1.82 -5.00 -27.06
N THR A 188 -1.33 -6.21 -27.26
CA THR A 188 0.02 -6.51 -27.76
C THR A 188 0.39 -5.71 -29.03
N PRO A 189 -0.51 -5.52 -30.03
CA PRO A 189 -0.17 -4.72 -31.21
C PRO A 189 0.21 -3.26 -30.92
N LEU A 190 -0.22 -2.71 -29.78
CA LEU A 190 0.14 -1.34 -29.40
C LEU A 190 1.61 -1.20 -28.97
N LEU A 191 2.27 -2.29 -28.58
CA LEU A 191 3.69 -2.28 -28.20
C LEU A 191 4.58 -1.78 -29.33
N GLU A 192 4.21 -2.05 -30.60
CA GLU A 192 4.94 -1.56 -31.81
C GLU A 192 5.02 -0.04 -31.88
N SER A 193 4.17 0.70 -31.14
CA SER A 193 4.21 2.16 -31.08
C SER A 193 5.31 2.69 -30.16
N GLY A 194 5.87 1.86 -29.26
CA GLY A 194 6.88 2.27 -28.29
C GLY A 194 8.12 2.90 -28.91
N PRO A 195 8.80 2.23 -29.87
CA PRO A 195 9.99 2.78 -30.53
C PRO A 195 9.71 4.13 -31.25
N LYS A 196 8.55 4.26 -31.88
CA LYS A 196 8.14 5.50 -32.56
C LYS A 196 7.92 6.65 -31.57
N LEU A 197 7.33 6.32 -30.42
CA LEU A 197 7.09 7.28 -29.34
C LEU A 197 8.41 7.80 -28.77
N VAL A 198 9.38 6.90 -28.53
CA VAL A 198 10.73 7.26 -28.07
C VAL A 198 11.42 8.16 -29.11
N GLU A 199 11.35 7.81 -30.39
CA GLU A 199 11.96 8.60 -31.46
C GLU A 199 11.32 10.00 -31.57
N THR A 200 10.01 10.12 -31.42
CA THR A 200 9.28 11.40 -31.45
C THR A 200 9.76 12.36 -30.34
N LEU A 201 10.09 11.82 -29.17
CA LEU A 201 10.46 12.62 -27.98
C LEU A 201 11.98 12.68 -27.74
N LYS A 202 12.82 12.10 -28.59
CA LYS A 202 14.27 12.00 -28.37
C LYS A 202 15.00 13.32 -28.13
N GLU A 203 14.47 14.43 -28.67
CA GLU A 203 15.05 15.76 -28.48
C GLU A 203 14.76 16.38 -27.11
N TYR A 204 13.86 15.77 -26.31
CA TYR A 204 13.49 16.17 -24.95
C TYR A 204 14.06 15.18 -23.91
N PRO A 205 15.35 15.28 -23.55
CA PRO A 205 16.08 14.24 -22.81
C PRO A 205 15.53 13.98 -21.41
N ASN A 206 14.73 14.90 -20.86
CA ASN A 206 14.13 14.78 -19.55
C ASN A 206 12.63 14.44 -19.60
N PHE A 207 12.10 14.12 -20.81
CA PHE A 207 10.71 13.74 -20.98
C PHE A 207 10.60 12.24 -21.25
N ARG A 208 9.93 11.52 -20.34
CA ARG A 208 9.78 10.05 -20.38
C ARG A 208 8.54 9.67 -21.17
N CYS A 209 8.54 8.51 -21.82
CA CYS A 209 7.38 8.13 -22.62
C CYS A 209 6.96 6.65 -22.49
N ILE A 210 7.72 5.87 -21.76
CA ILE A 210 7.38 4.48 -21.41
C ILE A 210 7.15 4.42 -19.90
N ALA A 211 6.02 3.88 -19.48
CA ALA A 211 5.69 3.73 -18.08
C ALA A 211 5.68 2.26 -17.66
N VAL A 212 6.12 2.00 -16.45
CA VAL A 212 5.92 0.74 -15.72
C VAL A 212 5.00 1.06 -14.55
N SER A 213 3.75 0.63 -14.63
CA SER A 213 2.69 0.98 -13.66
C SER A 213 2.54 -0.12 -12.61
N SER A 214 3.61 -0.37 -11.83
CA SER A 214 3.62 -1.40 -10.79
C SER A 214 2.79 -1.03 -9.55
N ASP A 215 2.44 0.24 -9.38
CA ASP A 215 1.45 0.71 -8.41
C ASP A 215 0.11 -0.04 -8.52
N ALA A 216 -0.24 -0.52 -9.71
CA ALA A 216 -1.39 -1.38 -9.93
C ALA A 216 -1.27 -2.74 -9.20
N LEU A 217 -0.08 -3.32 -9.12
CA LEU A 217 0.17 -4.57 -8.39
C LEU A 217 0.08 -4.34 -6.88
N ASN A 218 0.66 -3.23 -6.40
CA ASN A 218 0.56 -2.80 -5.01
C ASN A 218 -0.92 -2.65 -4.59
N ASN A 219 -1.71 -1.92 -5.38
CA ASN A 219 -3.14 -1.71 -5.13
C ASN A 219 -4.01 -2.98 -5.32
N ALA A 220 -3.43 -4.06 -5.84
CA ALA A 220 -4.04 -5.39 -5.90
C ALA A 220 -3.58 -6.32 -4.77
N GLY A 221 -2.83 -5.80 -3.80
CA GLY A 221 -2.38 -6.53 -2.61
C GLY A 221 -1.04 -7.23 -2.73
N ALA A 222 -0.25 -6.96 -3.77
CA ALA A 222 1.11 -7.47 -3.87
C ALA A 222 1.96 -7.11 -2.65
N TYR A 223 2.80 -8.04 -2.20
CA TYR A 223 3.87 -7.74 -1.27
C TYR A 223 4.96 -6.88 -1.93
N ILE A 224 5.79 -6.23 -1.12
CA ILE A 224 6.85 -5.33 -1.58
C ILE A 224 7.81 -6.02 -2.55
N VAL A 225 8.24 -7.25 -2.24
CA VAL A 225 9.13 -8.03 -3.11
C VAL A 225 8.47 -8.41 -4.44
N GLN A 226 7.16 -8.68 -4.44
CA GLN A 226 6.41 -9.00 -5.67
C GLN A 226 6.30 -7.76 -6.56
N GLU A 227 5.86 -6.61 -6.00
CA GLU A 227 5.82 -5.36 -6.75
C GLU A 227 7.17 -5.04 -7.36
N LEU A 228 8.25 -5.10 -6.57
CA LEU A 228 9.61 -4.79 -7.02
C LEU A 228 10.09 -5.76 -8.09
N GLY A 229 9.99 -7.07 -7.86
CA GLY A 229 10.48 -8.09 -8.79
C GLY A 229 9.75 -8.02 -10.14
N TYR A 230 8.44 -7.89 -10.11
CA TYR A 230 7.64 -7.74 -11.34
C TYR A 230 7.86 -6.38 -12.02
N ALA A 231 8.05 -5.28 -11.28
CA ALA A 231 8.37 -3.98 -11.86
C ALA A 231 9.70 -4.01 -12.64
N LEU A 232 10.71 -4.70 -12.10
CA LEU A 232 12.00 -4.86 -12.77
C LEU A 232 11.88 -5.69 -14.07
N ALA A 233 11.16 -6.81 -14.02
CA ALA A 233 10.91 -7.63 -15.21
C ALA A 233 10.09 -6.88 -16.26
N TRP A 234 9.09 -6.11 -15.82
CA TRP A 234 8.28 -5.26 -16.69
C TRP A 234 9.11 -4.16 -17.36
N GLY A 235 9.99 -3.50 -16.60
CA GLY A 235 10.92 -2.51 -17.13
C GLY A 235 11.93 -3.13 -18.10
N ASN A 236 12.47 -4.33 -17.79
CA ASN A 236 13.38 -5.06 -18.64
C ASN A 236 12.71 -5.47 -19.96
N GLU A 237 11.48 -5.93 -19.92
CA GLU A 237 10.70 -6.26 -21.13
C GLU A 237 10.60 -5.06 -22.09
N TYR A 238 10.26 -3.85 -21.55
CA TYR A 238 10.25 -2.65 -22.39
C TYR A 238 11.64 -2.28 -22.90
N LEU A 239 12.67 -2.36 -22.06
CA LEU A 239 14.04 -2.05 -22.46
C LEU A 239 14.51 -2.98 -23.60
N GLN A 240 14.25 -4.28 -23.47
CA GLN A 240 14.56 -5.26 -24.49
C GLN A 240 13.81 -4.99 -25.80
N GLN A 241 12.49 -4.80 -25.76
CA GLN A 241 11.69 -4.51 -26.95
C GLN A 241 12.16 -3.25 -27.69
N LEU A 242 12.56 -2.21 -26.97
CA LEU A 242 13.08 -0.97 -27.56
C LEU A 242 14.45 -1.20 -28.21
N THR A 243 15.35 -1.90 -27.54
CA THR A 243 16.70 -2.18 -28.06
C THR A 243 16.65 -3.15 -29.25
N ASP A 244 15.80 -4.16 -29.23
CA ASP A 244 15.55 -5.08 -30.35
C ASP A 244 14.98 -4.35 -31.57
N ALA A 245 14.21 -3.29 -31.35
CA ALA A 245 13.71 -2.40 -32.40
C ALA A 245 14.76 -1.38 -32.89
N GLY A 246 16.00 -1.42 -32.38
CA GLY A 246 17.12 -0.58 -32.80
C GLY A 246 17.22 0.77 -32.10
N VAL A 247 16.48 1.01 -31.03
CA VAL A 247 16.64 2.22 -30.21
C VAL A 247 17.94 2.13 -29.41
N ASP A 248 18.73 3.22 -29.40
CA ASP A 248 19.96 3.32 -28.59
C ASP A 248 19.67 3.03 -27.11
N VAL A 249 20.51 2.24 -26.46
CA VAL A 249 20.32 1.78 -25.07
C VAL A 249 20.17 2.96 -24.11
N ASP A 250 21.01 4.00 -24.23
CA ASP A 250 20.92 5.18 -23.35
C ASP A 250 19.58 5.91 -23.52
N LEU A 251 19.07 5.98 -24.74
CA LEU A 251 17.79 6.61 -25.04
C LEU A 251 16.63 5.73 -24.53
N ALA A 252 16.67 4.43 -24.79
CA ALA A 252 15.66 3.47 -24.35
C ALA A 252 15.51 3.47 -22.81
N ALA A 253 16.62 3.31 -22.08
CA ALA A 253 16.61 3.29 -20.63
C ALA A 253 16.13 4.64 -20.03
N LYS A 254 16.57 5.77 -20.60
CA LYS A 254 16.12 7.11 -20.18
C LYS A 254 14.67 7.40 -20.52
N SER A 255 14.03 6.66 -21.40
CA SER A 255 12.63 6.85 -21.77
C SER A 255 11.66 6.19 -20.77
N ILE A 256 12.15 5.33 -19.88
CA ILE A 256 11.34 4.56 -18.94
C ILE A 256 11.16 5.33 -17.64
N LYS A 257 9.92 5.37 -17.12
CA LYS A 257 9.53 5.91 -15.79
C LYS A 257 8.73 4.85 -15.04
N PHE A 258 9.09 4.61 -13.79
CA PHE A 258 8.39 3.66 -12.92
C PHE A 258 7.37 4.41 -12.05
N ASN A 259 6.12 3.95 -12.07
CA ASN A 259 5.09 4.34 -11.12
C ASN A 259 4.96 3.20 -10.12
N MET A 260 5.32 3.44 -8.86
CA MET A 260 5.35 2.44 -7.79
C MET A 260 4.40 2.84 -6.68
N GLY A 261 3.73 1.85 -6.07
CA GLY A 261 2.94 2.07 -4.88
C GLY A 261 3.81 2.34 -3.65
N VAL A 262 3.22 2.88 -2.60
CA VAL A 262 3.84 2.99 -1.28
C VAL A 262 2.83 2.48 -0.26
N SER A 263 3.17 1.40 0.42
CA SER A 263 2.32 0.75 1.41
C SER A 263 2.68 1.16 2.85
N GLU A 264 2.04 0.53 3.82
CA GLU A 264 2.12 0.88 5.23
C GLU A 264 3.44 0.51 5.92
N ASN A 265 4.27 -0.36 5.31
CA ASN A 265 5.49 -0.84 5.97
C ASN A 265 6.65 0.14 5.81
N TYR A 266 6.72 1.11 6.72
CA TYR A 266 7.55 2.30 6.66
C TYR A 266 9.01 2.06 6.25
N PHE A 267 9.73 1.22 6.99
CA PHE A 267 11.17 0.99 6.74
C PHE A 267 11.41 0.08 5.53
N MET A 268 10.52 -0.88 5.28
CA MET A 268 10.63 -1.72 4.09
C MET A 268 10.35 -0.94 2.82
N GLU A 269 9.44 0.05 2.84
CA GLU A 269 9.21 0.93 1.69
C GLU A 269 10.43 1.82 1.38
N ILE A 270 11.11 2.36 2.40
CA ILE A 270 12.39 3.05 2.20
C ILE A 270 13.40 2.11 1.52
N ALA A 271 13.53 0.90 2.05
CA ALA A 271 14.45 -0.12 1.53
C ALA A 271 14.05 -0.59 0.12
N LYS A 272 12.76 -0.66 -0.21
CA LYS A 272 12.25 -0.96 -1.56
C LYS A 272 12.80 0.00 -2.60
N PHE A 273 12.71 1.30 -2.38
CA PHE A 273 13.20 2.29 -3.33
C PHE A 273 14.73 2.26 -3.48
N ARG A 274 15.45 1.95 -2.42
CA ARG A 274 16.91 1.73 -2.47
C ARG A 274 17.25 0.50 -3.29
N ALA A 275 16.59 -0.64 -3.01
CA ALA A 275 16.75 -1.90 -3.76
C ALA A 275 16.34 -1.76 -5.23
N ALA A 276 15.26 -1.02 -5.52
CA ALA A 276 14.79 -0.77 -6.87
C ALA A 276 15.86 -0.09 -7.73
N ARG A 277 16.46 1.00 -7.24
CA ARG A 277 17.54 1.69 -7.97
C ARG A 277 18.77 0.83 -8.16
N LEU A 278 19.17 0.10 -7.10
CA LEU A 278 20.31 -0.83 -7.16
C LEU A 278 20.13 -1.88 -8.27
N LEU A 279 19.00 -2.58 -8.26
CA LEU A 279 18.74 -3.67 -9.18
C LEU A 279 18.52 -3.18 -10.60
N TRP A 280 17.76 -2.09 -10.78
CA TRP A 280 17.56 -1.50 -12.11
C TRP A 280 18.87 -1.03 -12.73
N ALA A 281 19.75 -0.41 -11.94
CA ALA A 281 21.06 0.01 -12.42
C ALA A 281 21.90 -1.17 -12.90
N GLN A 282 21.84 -2.31 -12.22
CA GLN A 282 22.53 -3.55 -12.62
C GLN A 282 21.92 -4.15 -13.90
N ILE A 283 20.59 -4.13 -14.05
CA ILE A 283 19.90 -4.61 -15.26
C ILE A 283 20.34 -3.77 -16.46
N VAL A 284 20.19 -2.44 -16.39
CA VAL A 284 20.56 -1.55 -17.50
C VAL A 284 22.04 -1.67 -17.86
N LYS A 285 22.90 -1.88 -16.87
CA LYS A 285 24.35 -2.05 -17.10
C LYS A 285 24.68 -3.26 -17.98
N GLN A 286 23.85 -4.30 -17.99
CA GLN A 286 24.05 -5.49 -18.85
C GLN A 286 23.82 -5.19 -20.34
N TYR A 287 23.12 -4.10 -20.65
CA TYR A 287 22.92 -3.64 -22.04
C TYR A 287 24.06 -2.74 -22.56
N ASP A 288 25.14 -2.58 -21.78
CA ASP A 288 26.33 -1.78 -22.09
C ASP A 288 26.03 -0.31 -22.48
N PRO A 289 25.36 0.47 -21.63
CA PRO A 289 25.09 1.88 -21.88
C PRO A 289 26.39 2.68 -21.94
N LYS A 290 26.44 3.72 -22.77
CA LYS A 290 27.60 4.63 -22.92
C LYS A 290 27.83 5.51 -21.68
N CYS A 291 26.77 5.75 -20.88
CA CYS A 291 26.80 6.57 -19.69
C CYS A 291 26.07 5.90 -18.54
N ASP A 292 26.70 5.81 -17.36
CA ASP A 292 26.01 5.32 -16.15
C ASP A 292 24.77 6.16 -15.79
N CYS A 293 24.64 7.37 -16.31
CA CYS A 293 23.45 8.19 -16.16
C CYS A 293 22.18 7.56 -16.75
N ALA A 294 22.31 6.64 -17.73
CA ALA A 294 21.20 5.86 -18.27
C ALA A 294 20.68 4.80 -17.28
N CYS A 295 21.52 4.38 -16.34
CA CYS A 295 21.16 3.39 -15.32
C CYS A 295 20.30 3.96 -14.18
N LYS A 296 20.03 5.27 -14.16
CA LYS A 296 19.21 5.91 -13.14
C LYS A 296 17.74 5.54 -13.28
N MET A 297 17.17 4.92 -12.25
CA MET A 297 15.74 4.64 -12.19
C MET A 297 14.96 5.89 -11.81
N ILE A 298 14.02 6.33 -12.65
CA ILE A 298 13.13 7.46 -12.34
C ILE A 298 11.83 6.93 -11.78
N ILE A 299 11.54 7.26 -10.53
CA ILE A 299 10.41 6.72 -9.76
C ILE A 299 9.41 7.81 -9.44
N ASN A 300 8.16 7.64 -9.85
CA ASN A 300 7.01 8.33 -9.29
C ASN A 300 6.37 7.41 -8.25
N ALA A 301 6.23 7.86 -7.01
CA ALA A 301 5.57 7.11 -5.95
C ALA A 301 4.12 7.58 -5.78
N THR A 302 3.20 6.64 -5.55
CA THR A 302 1.80 6.94 -5.22
C THR A 302 1.43 6.21 -3.93
N THR A 303 0.89 6.91 -2.94
CA THR A 303 0.43 6.27 -1.70
C THR A 303 -0.66 5.25 -2.00
N SER A 304 -0.58 4.08 -1.36
CA SER A 304 -1.44 2.94 -1.65
C SER A 304 -2.91 3.21 -1.33
N THR A 305 -3.81 2.70 -2.16
CA THR A 305 -5.24 2.65 -1.86
C THR A 305 -5.66 1.31 -1.26
N TYR A 306 -4.80 0.30 -1.29
CA TYR A 306 -5.11 -1.04 -0.83
C TYR A 306 -5.46 -1.12 0.65
N ASN A 307 -4.76 -0.34 1.49
CA ASN A 307 -4.94 -0.26 2.93
C ASN A 307 -5.86 0.89 3.38
N GLN A 308 -6.44 1.67 2.46
CA GLN A 308 -7.42 2.70 2.79
C GLN A 308 -8.79 2.11 3.12
N THR A 309 -9.51 2.78 4.02
CA THR A 309 -10.78 2.31 4.59
C THR A 309 -11.93 3.30 4.35
N LEU A 310 -13.17 2.78 4.26
CA LEU A 310 -14.39 3.59 4.19
C LEU A 310 -14.75 4.16 5.57
N PHE A 311 -14.64 3.30 6.59
CA PHE A 311 -14.90 3.66 7.97
C PHE A 311 -13.67 4.27 8.60
N ASP A 312 -13.89 5.21 9.51
CA ASP A 312 -12.83 5.98 10.15
C ASP A 312 -11.86 6.61 9.13
N SER A 313 -12.45 7.19 8.08
CA SER A 313 -11.74 7.60 6.86
C SER A 313 -10.65 8.65 7.12
N TYR A 314 -10.76 9.45 8.19
CA TYR A 314 -9.69 10.38 8.58
C TYR A 314 -8.40 9.68 9.02
N VAL A 315 -8.44 8.40 9.43
CA VAL A 315 -7.23 7.61 9.70
C VAL A 315 -6.42 7.35 8.41
N ASN A 316 -7.06 7.42 7.24
CA ASN A 316 -6.35 7.37 5.96
C ASN A 316 -5.35 8.53 5.78
N LEU A 317 -5.59 9.70 6.43
CA LEU A 317 -4.62 10.80 6.46
C LEU A 317 -3.32 10.40 7.16
N LEU A 318 -3.44 9.65 8.26
CA LEU A 318 -2.27 9.18 9.02
C LEU A 318 -1.50 8.10 8.23
N ARG A 319 -2.22 7.21 7.53
CA ARG A 319 -1.62 6.19 6.66
C ARG A 319 -0.84 6.85 5.53
N SER A 320 -1.50 7.68 4.74
CA SER A 320 -0.87 8.35 3.60
C SER A 320 0.27 9.29 4.00
N GLN A 321 0.25 9.86 5.22
CA GLN A 321 1.36 10.66 5.75
C GLN A 321 2.62 9.81 5.96
N THR A 322 2.50 8.65 6.62
CA THR A 322 3.64 7.75 6.86
C THR A 322 4.17 7.14 5.56
N GLU A 323 3.29 6.81 4.62
CA GLU A 323 3.63 6.35 3.28
C GLU A 323 4.40 7.44 2.50
N ALA A 324 3.92 8.67 2.50
CA ALA A 324 4.59 9.80 1.87
C ALA A 324 5.98 10.06 2.49
N MET A 325 6.13 9.92 3.81
CA MET A 325 7.42 10.01 4.48
C MET A 325 8.39 8.92 4.01
N SER A 326 7.92 7.67 3.87
CA SER A 326 8.74 6.56 3.35
C SER A 326 9.22 6.84 1.93
N ALA A 327 8.34 7.35 1.05
CA ALA A 327 8.70 7.71 -0.31
C ALA A 327 9.73 8.84 -0.37
N ALA A 328 9.55 9.89 0.44
CA ALA A 328 10.48 11.01 0.51
C ALA A 328 11.87 10.56 0.99
N LEU A 329 11.93 9.78 2.08
CA LEU A 329 13.19 9.23 2.60
C LEU A 329 13.80 8.18 1.65
N GLY A 330 12.98 7.51 0.86
CA GLY A 330 13.37 6.60 -0.20
C GLY A 330 13.91 7.29 -1.47
N SER A 331 13.98 8.64 -1.48
CA SER A 331 14.53 9.45 -2.58
C SER A 331 13.82 9.23 -3.93
N VAL A 332 12.49 9.30 -3.93
CA VAL A 332 11.69 9.23 -5.16
C VAL A 332 11.80 10.54 -5.96
N HIS A 333 11.53 10.46 -7.28
CA HIS A 333 11.64 11.62 -8.17
C HIS A 333 10.41 12.53 -8.07
N SER A 334 9.23 11.95 -8.00
CA SER A 334 7.96 12.66 -7.81
C SER A 334 7.03 11.82 -6.95
N MET A 335 6.03 12.46 -6.33
CA MET A 335 5.11 11.77 -5.42
C MET A 335 3.68 12.28 -5.61
N VAL A 336 2.73 11.34 -5.54
CA VAL A 336 1.30 11.61 -5.46
C VAL A 336 0.80 11.05 -4.13
N VAL A 337 0.16 11.89 -3.33
CA VAL A 337 -0.59 11.46 -2.15
C VAL A 337 -2.05 11.31 -2.51
N THR A 338 -2.60 10.14 -2.28
CA THR A 338 -4.01 9.83 -2.53
C THR A 338 -4.88 10.50 -1.47
N PRO A 339 -5.92 11.25 -1.83
CA PRO A 339 -6.87 11.83 -0.89
C PRO A 339 -7.54 10.77 0.00
N PHE A 340 -7.84 11.12 1.24
CA PHE A 340 -8.36 10.21 2.25
C PHE A 340 -9.78 9.68 1.96
N ASP A 341 -10.54 10.42 1.16
CA ASP A 341 -11.91 10.12 0.73
C ASP A 341 -12.00 9.28 -0.56
N ALA A 342 -10.88 9.10 -1.25
CA ALA A 342 -10.80 8.34 -2.50
C ALA A 342 -11.44 6.94 -2.49
N PRO A 343 -11.52 6.21 -1.35
CA PRO A 343 -12.20 4.92 -1.30
C PRO A 343 -13.72 4.97 -1.52
N TYR A 344 -14.39 6.10 -1.27
CA TYR A 344 -15.85 6.17 -1.27
C TYR A 344 -16.46 7.34 -2.06
N GLU A 345 -15.66 8.33 -2.46
CA GLU A 345 -16.15 9.45 -3.27
C GLU A 345 -15.07 10.03 -4.18
N GLU A 346 -15.47 10.85 -5.14
CA GLU A 346 -14.51 11.68 -5.89
C GLU A 346 -13.87 12.69 -4.96
N ALA A 347 -12.55 12.87 -5.10
CA ALA A 347 -11.79 13.76 -4.22
C ALA A 347 -12.34 15.19 -4.26
N THR A 348 -12.55 15.75 -3.07
CA THR A 348 -13.01 17.13 -2.90
C THR A 348 -11.82 18.10 -2.90
N ASP A 349 -12.07 19.40 -3.10
CA ASP A 349 -11.02 20.43 -2.95
C ASP A 349 -10.37 20.40 -1.55
N PHE A 350 -11.13 20.01 -0.53
CA PHE A 350 -10.62 19.88 0.83
C PHE A 350 -9.66 18.70 0.96
N SER A 351 -10.07 17.52 0.53
CA SER A 351 -9.24 16.30 0.64
C SER A 351 -7.99 16.39 -0.23
N GLU A 352 -8.09 16.93 -1.46
CA GLU A 352 -6.94 17.22 -2.32
C GLU A 352 -5.98 18.23 -1.68
N ARG A 353 -6.50 19.27 -1.01
CA ARG A 353 -5.69 20.23 -0.28
C ARG A 353 -4.92 19.56 0.85
N ILE A 354 -5.55 18.68 1.62
CA ILE A 354 -4.88 17.95 2.70
C ILE A 354 -3.79 17.04 2.12
N ALA A 355 -4.10 16.26 1.08
CA ALA A 355 -3.13 15.37 0.42
C ALA A 355 -1.89 16.12 -0.10
N ARG A 356 -2.09 17.30 -0.69
CA ARG A 356 -0.98 18.19 -1.11
C ARG A 356 -0.19 18.69 0.09
N ASN A 357 -0.88 19.17 1.13
CA ASN A 357 -0.23 19.74 2.31
C ASN A 357 0.60 18.71 3.08
N GLN A 358 0.24 17.42 3.04
CA GLN A 358 1.07 16.35 3.61
C GLN A 358 2.49 16.37 3.00
N GLN A 359 2.61 16.49 1.67
CA GLN A 359 3.90 16.58 1.01
C GLN A 359 4.64 17.89 1.35
N LEU A 360 3.91 19.02 1.38
CA LEU A 360 4.51 20.33 1.68
C LEU A 360 5.04 20.38 3.12
N ILE A 361 4.33 19.80 4.10
CA ILE A 361 4.80 19.71 5.48
C ILE A 361 6.13 18.94 5.57
N ILE A 362 6.25 17.77 4.94
CA ILE A 362 7.48 16.99 5.01
C ILE A 362 8.63 17.64 4.22
N LYS A 363 8.33 18.44 3.20
CA LYS A 363 9.32 19.19 2.42
C LYS A 363 9.75 20.48 3.12
N GLU A 364 8.80 21.36 3.45
CA GLU A 364 9.08 22.74 3.87
C GLU A 364 9.27 22.90 5.39
N GLU A 365 8.54 22.10 6.21
CA GLU A 365 8.62 22.19 7.67
C GLU A 365 9.54 21.11 8.26
N SER A 366 9.46 19.87 7.76
CA SER A 366 10.27 18.75 8.26
C SER A 366 11.61 18.59 7.54
N HIS A 367 11.84 19.31 6.44
CA HIS A 367 13.09 19.40 5.70
C HIS A 367 13.67 18.07 5.20
N PHE A 368 12.80 17.12 4.79
CA PHE A 368 13.25 15.84 4.23
C PHE A 368 13.95 15.99 2.87
N ASP A 369 13.80 17.13 2.22
CA ASP A 369 14.46 17.51 0.98
C ASP A 369 15.97 17.84 1.14
N ARG A 370 16.44 18.04 2.38
CA ARG A 370 17.80 18.53 2.66
C ARG A 370 18.85 17.45 2.75
N ILE A 371 18.46 16.21 3.06
CA ILE A 371 19.39 15.11 3.32
C ILE A 371 19.12 13.96 2.35
N VAL A 372 20.18 13.56 1.63
CA VAL A 372 20.13 12.40 0.74
C VAL A 372 20.30 11.14 1.55
N ASP A 373 19.34 10.21 1.41
CA ASP A 373 19.36 8.87 2.00
C ASP A 373 19.77 8.84 3.48
N PRO A 374 19.00 9.45 4.39
CA PRO A 374 19.33 9.48 5.81
C PRO A 374 19.31 8.08 6.46
N GLY A 375 18.74 7.09 5.79
CA GLY A 375 18.77 5.69 6.21
C GLY A 375 20.10 4.97 5.98
N ALA A 376 21.02 5.58 5.21
CA ALA A 376 22.30 4.96 4.92
C ALA A 376 23.14 4.75 6.18
N GLY A 377 23.79 3.57 6.26
CA GLY A 377 24.57 3.17 7.43
C GLY A 377 23.76 2.70 8.64
N SER A 378 22.42 2.77 8.58
CA SER A 378 21.56 2.09 9.54
C SER A 378 21.65 0.58 9.30
N TYR A 379 22.12 -0.16 10.30
CA TYR A 379 22.26 -1.62 10.20
C TYR A 379 20.97 -2.29 9.73
N TYR A 380 19.84 -1.82 10.24
CA TYR A 380 18.53 -2.34 9.91
C TYR A 380 18.11 -2.03 8.46
N ILE A 381 18.22 -0.78 8.01
CA ILE A 381 17.81 -0.37 6.66
C ILE A 381 18.72 -0.98 5.59
N GLU A 382 20.03 -1.09 5.84
CA GLU A 382 20.96 -1.75 4.92
C GLU A 382 20.61 -3.23 4.75
N HIS A 383 20.30 -3.94 5.85
CA HIS A 383 19.84 -5.33 5.80
C HIS A 383 18.51 -5.50 5.07
N LEU A 384 17.54 -4.62 5.34
CA LEU A 384 16.27 -4.64 4.60
C LEU A 384 16.48 -4.42 3.10
N THR A 385 17.37 -3.49 2.74
CA THR A 385 17.69 -3.20 1.34
C THR A 385 18.25 -4.42 0.63
N ASP A 386 19.21 -5.11 1.24
CA ASP A 386 19.85 -6.32 0.70
C ASP A 386 18.87 -7.49 0.62
N ALA A 387 18.07 -7.71 1.68
CA ALA A 387 17.10 -8.78 1.72
C ALA A 387 15.99 -8.60 0.67
N LEU A 388 15.43 -7.40 0.56
CA LEU A 388 14.43 -7.08 -0.47
C LEU A 388 15.01 -7.19 -1.88
N ALA A 389 16.24 -6.71 -2.09
CA ALA A 389 16.92 -6.87 -3.37
C ALA A 389 17.10 -8.33 -3.74
N THR A 390 17.50 -9.17 -2.79
CA THR A 390 17.72 -10.61 -2.98
C THR A 390 16.42 -11.34 -3.34
N GLU A 391 15.33 -11.09 -2.61
CA GLU A 391 14.07 -11.79 -2.87
C GLU A 391 13.39 -11.27 -4.16
N ALA A 392 13.42 -9.96 -4.41
CA ALA A 392 12.90 -9.40 -5.66
C ALA A 392 13.70 -9.88 -6.90
N TRP A 393 15.01 -10.06 -6.76
CA TRP A 393 15.87 -10.62 -7.82
C TRP A 393 15.48 -12.06 -8.17
N LYS A 394 15.09 -12.88 -7.20
CA LYS A 394 14.60 -14.24 -7.46
C LYS A 394 13.31 -14.23 -8.30
N ILE A 395 12.39 -13.29 -8.00
CA ILE A 395 11.17 -13.13 -8.79
C ILE A 395 11.51 -12.67 -10.21
N PHE A 396 12.40 -11.70 -10.35
CA PHE A 396 12.88 -11.23 -11.65
C PHE A 396 13.44 -12.39 -12.48
N LEU A 397 14.38 -13.17 -11.94
CA LEU A 397 14.99 -14.31 -12.64
C LEU A 397 13.96 -15.35 -13.04
N LYS A 398 12.98 -15.65 -12.16
CA LYS A 398 11.90 -16.59 -12.47
C LYS A 398 11.08 -16.11 -13.67
N VAL A 399 10.75 -14.83 -13.74
CA VAL A 399 10.02 -14.26 -14.89
C VAL A 399 10.84 -14.33 -16.18
N GLU A 400 12.14 -14.06 -16.11
CA GLU A 400 13.03 -14.18 -17.26
C GLU A 400 13.14 -15.64 -17.74
N GLU A 401 13.20 -16.61 -16.83
CA GLU A 401 13.18 -18.05 -17.16
C GLU A 401 11.85 -18.49 -17.82
N GLU A 402 10.74 -17.83 -17.53
CA GLU A 402 9.43 -18.05 -18.16
C GLU A 402 9.33 -17.39 -19.56
N GLY A 403 10.37 -16.70 -20.02
CA GLY A 403 10.44 -16.04 -21.33
C GLY A 403 10.14 -14.54 -21.28
N GLY A 404 10.28 -13.91 -20.12
CA GLY A 404 10.10 -12.47 -19.87
C GLY A 404 8.69 -12.11 -19.39
N PHE A 405 8.53 -10.84 -19.07
CA PHE A 405 7.31 -10.33 -18.43
C PHE A 405 6.06 -10.54 -19.31
N LEU A 406 6.16 -10.27 -20.61
CA LEU A 406 5.03 -10.42 -21.54
C LEU A 406 4.57 -11.89 -21.68
N ALA A 407 5.51 -12.83 -21.67
CA ALA A 407 5.19 -14.26 -21.73
C ALA A 407 4.51 -14.72 -20.44
N ALA A 408 5.06 -14.38 -19.28
CA ALA A 408 4.49 -14.70 -17.97
C ALA A 408 3.10 -14.06 -17.77
N LEU A 409 2.91 -12.82 -18.25
CA LEU A 409 1.61 -12.12 -18.24
C LEU A 409 0.57 -12.88 -19.09
N LYS A 410 0.93 -13.28 -20.31
CA LYS A 410 0.04 -14.04 -21.20
C LYS A 410 -0.32 -15.42 -20.63
N ALA A 411 0.64 -16.07 -19.97
CA ALA A 411 0.41 -17.32 -19.26
C ALA A 411 -0.48 -17.15 -18.03
N GLY A 412 -0.54 -15.94 -17.47
CA GLY A 412 -1.31 -15.62 -16.27
C GLY A 412 -0.61 -15.91 -14.96
N THR A 413 0.68 -16.26 -14.98
CA THR A 413 1.45 -16.62 -13.77
C THR A 413 1.59 -15.44 -12.81
N ILE A 414 1.81 -14.23 -13.33
CA ILE A 414 1.88 -13.00 -12.53
C ILE A 414 0.56 -12.71 -11.83
N GLN A 415 -0.54 -12.78 -12.59
CA GLN A 415 -1.87 -12.52 -12.07
C GLN A 415 -2.29 -13.54 -11.02
N ASP A 416 -1.97 -14.82 -11.23
CA ASP A 416 -2.26 -15.88 -10.27
C ASP A 416 -1.49 -15.68 -8.97
N ASP A 417 -0.21 -15.31 -9.02
CA ASP A 417 0.62 -15.05 -7.84
C ASP A 417 0.08 -13.85 -7.03
N ILE A 418 -0.22 -12.73 -7.70
CA ILE A 418 -0.79 -11.54 -7.03
C ILE A 418 -2.17 -11.82 -6.43
N ASN A 419 -3.05 -12.49 -7.20
CA ASN A 419 -4.39 -12.83 -6.72
C ASN A 419 -4.34 -13.80 -5.53
N ALA A 420 -3.42 -14.78 -5.53
CA ALA A 420 -3.22 -15.69 -4.40
C ALA A 420 -2.73 -14.93 -3.15
N THR A 421 -1.83 -13.97 -3.33
CA THR A 421 -1.36 -13.08 -2.25
C THR A 421 -2.52 -12.24 -1.70
N ASN A 422 -3.35 -11.66 -2.55
CA ASN A 422 -4.52 -10.89 -2.13
C ASN A 422 -5.49 -11.74 -1.29
N VAL A 423 -5.84 -12.94 -1.76
CA VAL A 423 -6.68 -13.88 -1.00
C VAL A 423 -6.07 -14.23 0.36
N LYS A 424 -4.75 -14.47 0.41
CA LYS A 424 -4.04 -14.74 1.67
C LYS A 424 -4.14 -13.55 2.64
N ARG A 425 -3.91 -12.32 2.17
CA ARG A 425 -3.97 -11.09 2.98
C ARG A 425 -5.38 -10.86 3.53
N HIS A 426 -6.44 -11.03 2.72
CA HIS A 426 -7.83 -11.00 3.18
C HIS A 426 -8.09 -12.05 4.27
N GLY A 427 -7.57 -13.28 4.10
CA GLY A 427 -7.65 -14.32 5.13
C GLY A 427 -6.88 -13.99 6.42
N ASP A 428 -5.77 -13.27 6.31
CA ASP A 428 -4.99 -12.80 7.47
C ASP A 428 -5.69 -11.61 8.15
N ALA A 429 -6.30 -10.70 7.40
CA ALA A 429 -7.15 -9.62 7.93
C ALA A 429 -8.39 -10.18 8.65
N ALA A 430 -9.07 -11.19 8.07
CA ALA A 430 -10.21 -11.86 8.68
C ALA A 430 -9.89 -12.49 10.05
N LYS A 431 -8.65 -12.90 10.27
CA LYS A 431 -8.14 -13.50 11.52
C LYS A 431 -7.38 -12.51 12.41
N ARG A 432 -7.39 -11.22 12.06
CA ARG A 432 -6.61 -10.19 12.77
C ARG A 432 -5.12 -10.50 12.87
N LYS A 433 -4.51 -11.14 11.86
CA LYS A 433 -3.06 -11.23 11.70
C LYS A 433 -2.53 -10.01 10.95
N GLU A 434 -3.32 -9.45 10.06
CA GLU A 434 -3.11 -8.15 9.42
C GLU A 434 -4.16 -7.17 9.96
N PHE A 435 -3.70 -6.06 10.56
CA PHE A 435 -4.57 -5.12 11.25
C PHE A 435 -4.91 -3.91 10.37
N LEU A 436 -6.18 -3.54 10.40
CA LEU A 436 -6.68 -2.27 9.84
C LEU A 436 -7.44 -1.52 10.94
N LEU A 437 -6.83 -0.46 11.45
CA LEU A 437 -7.47 0.41 12.45
C LEU A 437 -8.76 1.01 11.90
N GLY A 438 -9.79 1.04 12.74
CA GLY A 438 -11.11 1.53 12.34
C GLY A 438 -11.98 0.50 11.60
N THR A 439 -11.41 -0.65 11.18
CA THR A 439 -12.12 -1.68 10.41
C THR A 439 -12.17 -3.01 11.15
N ASN A 440 -11.08 -3.78 11.18
CA ASN A 440 -11.03 -5.07 11.88
C ASN A 440 -10.45 -4.95 13.30
N GLN A 441 -9.96 -3.77 13.68
CA GLN A 441 -9.42 -3.49 14.99
C GLN A 441 -9.75 -2.05 15.40
N PHE A 442 -10.20 -1.84 16.63
CA PHE A 442 -10.60 -0.54 17.19
C PHE A 442 -11.55 0.25 16.29
N PRO A 443 -12.68 -0.34 15.85
CA PRO A 443 -13.66 0.40 15.05
C PRO A 443 -14.28 1.54 15.86
N ASN A 444 -14.65 2.63 15.18
CA ASN A 444 -15.43 3.69 15.80
C ASN A 444 -16.86 3.21 16.05
N PHE A 445 -17.27 3.13 17.33
CA PHE A 445 -18.56 2.56 17.74
C PHE A 445 -19.76 3.47 17.40
N THR A 446 -19.51 4.75 17.14
CA THR A 446 -20.56 5.75 16.87
C THR A 446 -20.69 6.12 15.40
N GLU A 447 -19.71 5.73 14.56
CA GLU A 447 -19.75 6.00 13.14
C GLU A 447 -20.79 5.14 12.44
N LYS A 448 -21.46 5.71 11.44
CA LYS A 448 -22.39 5.05 10.55
C LYS A 448 -21.89 5.12 9.12
N SER A 449 -22.34 4.20 8.29
CA SER A 449 -22.00 4.17 6.86
C SER A 449 -22.50 5.41 6.12
N GLU A 450 -23.65 5.98 6.55
CA GLU A 450 -24.27 7.18 5.96
C GLU A 450 -24.37 7.10 4.42
N GLY A 451 -24.51 5.89 3.88
CA GLY A 451 -24.61 5.66 2.44
C GLY A 451 -23.25 5.64 1.72
N LYS A 452 -22.13 5.63 2.44
CA LYS A 452 -20.80 5.39 1.83
C LYS A 452 -20.79 4.08 1.08
N LYS A 453 -20.30 4.13 -0.16
CA LYS A 453 -20.12 2.93 -1.01
C LYS A 453 -18.72 2.97 -1.60
N ALA A 454 -18.09 1.81 -1.69
CA ALA A 454 -16.78 1.73 -2.32
C ALA A 454 -16.84 2.25 -3.77
N VAL A 455 -15.95 3.18 -4.11
CA VAL A 455 -15.76 3.59 -5.49
C VAL A 455 -15.05 2.46 -6.22
N THR A 456 -15.70 1.89 -7.20
CA THR A 456 -15.05 0.93 -8.10
C THR A 456 -14.06 1.69 -8.97
N ALA A 457 -12.77 1.49 -8.73
CA ALA A 457 -11.71 2.15 -9.49
C ALA A 457 -11.83 1.81 -10.98
N CYS A 458 -12.46 2.67 -11.75
CA CYS A 458 -12.54 2.56 -13.20
C CYS A 458 -11.34 3.30 -13.80
N CYS A 459 -10.28 2.57 -14.17
CA CYS A 459 -9.07 3.14 -14.78
C CYS A 459 -9.33 3.82 -16.14
N CYS A 460 -10.50 3.63 -16.73
CA CYS A 460 -10.94 4.26 -17.97
C CYS A 460 -12.42 4.55 -17.80
N GLY A 461 -12.81 5.80 -17.68
CA GLY A 461 -14.15 6.34 -17.44
C GLY A 461 -15.28 5.88 -18.37
N THR A 462 -15.47 4.61 -18.55
CA THR A 462 -16.68 4.03 -19.16
C THR A 462 -17.02 2.75 -18.43
N ALA A 463 -18.21 2.70 -17.85
CA ALA A 463 -18.87 1.50 -17.36
C ALA A 463 -18.76 0.37 -18.39
N THR A 464 -18.49 -0.83 -17.87
CA THR A 464 -18.79 -2.15 -18.47
C THR A 464 -18.84 -2.21 -20.00
N ASP A 465 -17.66 -2.25 -20.62
CA ASP A 465 -17.55 -2.76 -21.99
C ASP A 465 -17.52 -4.29 -21.90
N GLU A 466 -18.68 -4.87 -21.64
CA GLU A 466 -18.88 -6.34 -21.50
C GLU A 466 -18.68 -7.09 -22.83
N THR A 467 -18.55 -6.37 -23.93
CA THR A 467 -18.45 -6.94 -25.28
C THR A 467 -17.01 -7.27 -25.73
N CYS A 468 -15.98 -6.89 -24.95
CA CYS A 468 -14.59 -7.18 -25.29
C CYS A 468 -14.15 -8.55 -24.74
N GLU A 469 -13.68 -9.42 -25.62
CA GLU A 469 -12.98 -10.65 -25.23
C GLU A 469 -11.80 -10.32 -24.28
N ARG A 470 -11.74 -11.08 -23.19
CA ARG A 470 -10.64 -11.02 -22.21
C ARG A 470 -9.82 -12.30 -22.31
N PRO A 471 -8.87 -12.37 -23.26
CA PRO A 471 -8.11 -13.59 -23.51
C PRO A 471 -7.14 -13.92 -22.37
N PHE A 472 -6.80 -12.93 -21.52
CA PHE A 472 -5.89 -13.11 -20.42
C PHE A 472 -6.60 -12.95 -19.07
N LYS A 473 -6.02 -13.57 -18.03
CA LYS A 473 -6.41 -13.32 -16.65
C LYS A 473 -6.16 -11.84 -16.28
N ALA A 474 -6.90 -11.33 -15.31
CA ALA A 474 -6.70 -10.00 -14.75
C ALA A 474 -6.39 -10.10 -13.25
N ILE A 475 -5.65 -9.14 -12.72
CA ILE A 475 -5.49 -8.98 -11.27
C ILE A 475 -6.81 -8.51 -10.65
N GLN A 476 -7.06 -8.98 -9.42
CA GLN A 476 -8.21 -8.55 -8.62
C GLN A 476 -7.79 -7.37 -7.74
N SER A 477 -8.35 -6.21 -8.03
CA SER A 477 -8.06 -5.00 -7.25
C SER A 477 -9.18 -4.79 -6.21
N THR A 478 -9.04 -5.46 -5.06
CA THR A 478 -9.95 -5.31 -3.90
C THR A 478 -9.15 -4.77 -2.72
N ARG A 479 -9.69 -3.76 -2.03
CA ARG A 479 -9.04 -3.20 -0.83
C ARG A 479 -9.11 -4.20 0.31
N LEU A 480 -8.09 -4.22 1.15
CA LEU A 480 -7.98 -5.16 2.28
C LEU A 480 -9.16 -5.05 3.27
N ALA A 481 -9.76 -3.86 3.37
CA ALA A 481 -10.91 -3.59 4.23
C ALA A 481 -12.26 -4.10 3.67
N ALA A 482 -12.34 -4.39 2.37
CA ALA A 482 -13.62 -4.56 1.65
C ALA A 482 -14.57 -5.56 2.32
N ASP A 483 -14.09 -6.74 2.70
CA ASP A 483 -14.96 -7.78 3.28
C ASP A 483 -15.62 -7.36 4.60
N PHE A 484 -14.90 -6.62 5.45
CA PHE A 484 -15.46 -6.09 6.71
C PHE A 484 -16.40 -4.91 6.47
N GLU A 485 -16.08 -4.07 5.48
CA GLU A 485 -16.90 -2.94 5.10
C GLU A 485 -18.23 -3.40 4.53
N ASP A 486 -18.22 -4.37 3.64
CA ASP A 486 -19.42 -4.98 3.07
C ASP A 486 -20.29 -5.61 4.16
N LEU A 487 -19.68 -6.36 5.10
CA LEU A 487 -20.39 -6.93 6.23
C LEU A 487 -21.05 -5.85 7.09
N ARG A 488 -20.29 -4.77 7.44
CA ARG A 488 -20.79 -3.69 8.29
C ARG A 488 -21.90 -2.89 7.61
N ILE A 489 -21.75 -2.56 6.33
CA ILE A 489 -22.77 -1.86 5.53
C ILE A 489 -24.04 -2.70 5.48
N HIS A 490 -23.93 -3.98 5.15
CA HIS A 490 -25.06 -4.89 5.11
C HIS A 490 -25.80 -4.97 6.46
N THR A 491 -25.05 -5.04 7.57
CA THR A 491 -25.62 -5.03 8.92
C THR A 491 -26.36 -3.73 9.21
N GLU A 492 -25.74 -2.59 8.90
CA GLU A 492 -26.34 -1.27 9.16
C GLU A 492 -27.59 -0.99 8.30
N GLU A 493 -27.61 -1.48 7.04
CA GLU A 493 -28.76 -1.36 6.12
C GLU A 493 -29.92 -2.30 6.46
N THR A 494 -29.64 -3.45 7.10
CA THR A 494 -30.69 -4.46 7.43
C THR A 494 -31.20 -4.27 8.84
N LYS A 495 -30.38 -4.51 9.84
CA LYS A 495 -30.71 -4.35 11.27
C LYS A 495 -29.43 -4.28 12.07
N VAL A 496 -29.30 -3.28 12.92
CA VAL A 496 -28.16 -3.15 13.86
C VAL A 496 -28.45 -3.90 15.16
N PRO A 497 -27.83 -5.07 15.41
CA PRO A 497 -28.03 -5.80 16.65
C PRO A 497 -27.46 -5.05 17.85
N THR A 498 -28.10 -5.22 19.01
CA THR A 498 -27.57 -4.75 20.28
C THR A 498 -26.87 -5.89 21.01
N ALA A 499 -25.57 -5.73 21.28
CA ALA A 499 -24.76 -6.68 22.02
C ALA A 499 -24.46 -6.12 23.42
N PHE A 500 -24.84 -6.86 24.44
CA PHE A 500 -24.73 -6.49 25.85
C PHE A 500 -23.62 -7.31 26.53
N MET A 501 -22.67 -6.64 27.19
CA MET A 501 -21.59 -7.29 27.93
C MET A 501 -22.05 -7.62 29.34
N LEU A 502 -22.36 -8.88 29.62
CA LEU A 502 -22.63 -9.39 30.96
C LEU A 502 -21.30 -9.62 31.68
N THR A 503 -20.80 -8.59 32.37
CA THR A 503 -19.52 -8.60 33.08
C THR A 503 -19.70 -9.08 34.51
N ILE A 504 -19.04 -10.18 34.89
CA ILE A 504 -19.17 -10.81 36.22
C ILE A 504 -17.81 -11.41 36.66
N GLY A 505 -17.63 -11.60 37.95
CA GLY A 505 -16.42 -12.22 38.52
C GLY A 505 -15.22 -11.30 38.60
N ASN A 506 -14.02 -11.83 38.31
CA ASN A 506 -12.74 -11.13 38.46
C ASN A 506 -12.70 -9.82 37.66
N LEU A 507 -12.44 -8.70 38.36
CA LEU A 507 -12.51 -7.34 37.80
C LEU A 507 -11.61 -7.15 36.57
N ALA A 508 -10.35 -7.55 36.65
CA ALA A 508 -9.38 -7.34 35.57
C ALA A 508 -9.75 -8.16 34.33
N MET A 509 -10.13 -9.42 34.54
CA MET A 509 -10.46 -10.33 33.46
C MET A 509 -11.79 -9.98 32.79
N ARG A 510 -12.85 -9.66 33.56
CA ARG A 510 -14.13 -9.25 32.98
C ARG A 510 -14.03 -8.00 32.14
N GLN A 511 -13.22 -7.00 32.57
CA GLN A 511 -12.97 -5.78 31.78
C GLN A 511 -12.20 -6.07 30.50
N ALA A 512 -11.12 -6.86 30.56
CA ALA A 512 -10.37 -7.24 29.37
C ALA A 512 -11.23 -8.00 28.34
N ARG A 513 -12.08 -8.91 28.82
CA ARG A 513 -13.02 -9.67 27.98
C ARG A 513 -14.12 -8.78 27.39
N ALA A 514 -14.65 -7.83 28.15
CA ALA A 514 -15.65 -6.87 27.66
C ALA A 514 -15.05 -5.97 26.57
N GLN A 515 -13.88 -5.39 26.78
CA GLN A 515 -13.18 -4.58 25.78
C GLN A 515 -12.91 -5.37 24.50
N PHE A 516 -12.44 -6.61 24.63
CA PHE A 516 -12.22 -7.50 23.48
C PHE A 516 -13.51 -7.75 22.72
N SER A 517 -14.62 -8.05 23.44
CA SER A 517 -15.91 -8.38 22.86
C SER A 517 -16.57 -7.17 22.18
N CYS A 518 -16.50 -5.99 22.80
CA CYS A 518 -16.98 -4.75 22.20
C CYS A 518 -16.24 -4.46 20.89
N ASN A 519 -14.90 -4.57 20.90
CA ASN A 519 -14.08 -4.39 19.70
C ASN A 519 -14.41 -5.42 18.62
N PHE A 520 -14.64 -6.68 19.02
CA PHE A 520 -14.95 -7.76 18.09
C PHE A 520 -16.29 -7.53 17.37
N LEU A 521 -17.35 -7.25 18.13
CA LEU A 521 -18.71 -7.13 17.61
C LEU A 521 -18.93 -5.81 16.84
N ALA A 522 -18.29 -4.73 17.28
CA ALA A 522 -18.38 -3.44 16.59
C ALA A 522 -17.73 -3.44 15.19
N CYS A 523 -16.86 -4.42 14.85
CA CYS A 523 -16.35 -4.57 13.49
C CYS A 523 -17.46 -4.84 12.46
N ALA A 524 -18.58 -5.44 12.87
CA ALA A 524 -19.76 -5.60 12.03
C ALA A 524 -20.80 -4.47 12.22
N GLY A 525 -20.46 -3.40 12.92
CA GLY A 525 -21.38 -2.28 13.16
C GLY A 525 -22.42 -2.52 14.25
N TYR A 526 -22.29 -3.56 15.08
CA TYR A 526 -23.21 -3.83 16.18
C TYR A 526 -23.15 -2.72 17.23
N LYS A 527 -24.30 -2.38 17.81
CA LYS A 527 -24.38 -1.51 18.96
C LYS A 527 -23.91 -2.28 20.21
N VAL A 528 -22.83 -1.83 20.83
CA VAL A 528 -22.26 -2.48 22.02
C VAL A 528 -22.65 -1.72 23.29
N ILE A 529 -23.01 -2.45 24.34
CA ILE A 529 -23.31 -1.91 25.68
C ILE A 529 -22.36 -2.57 26.66
N ASP A 530 -21.37 -1.80 27.14
CA ASP A 530 -20.43 -2.23 28.16
C ASP A 530 -20.95 -1.90 29.57
N ASN A 531 -20.53 -2.66 30.57
CA ASN A 531 -20.99 -2.55 31.94
C ASN A 531 -19.84 -2.66 32.95
N LEU A 532 -20.02 -2.03 34.11
CA LEU A 532 -19.03 -2.06 35.20
C LEU A 532 -18.96 -3.42 35.92
N GLY A 533 -20.06 -4.19 35.89
CA GLY A 533 -20.14 -5.53 36.46
C GLY A 533 -21.40 -5.76 37.29
N PHE A 534 -21.81 -7.02 37.31
CA PHE A 534 -22.99 -7.47 38.07
C PHE A 534 -22.54 -8.38 39.21
N LYS A 535 -23.40 -8.46 40.25
CA LYS A 535 -23.14 -9.31 41.42
C LYS A 535 -23.63 -10.74 41.19
N THR A 536 -24.74 -10.88 40.45
CA THR A 536 -25.30 -12.18 40.07
C THR A 536 -25.56 -12.23 38.57
N VAL A 537 -25.71 -13.46 38.03
CA VAL A 537 -26.00 -13.66 36.60
C VAL A 537 -27.41 -13.17 36.26
N GLU A 538 -28.35 -13.30 37.19
CA GLU A 538 -29.75 -12.87 37.02
C GLU A 538 -29.82 -11.35 36.82
N GLU A 539 -29.15 -10.57 37.68
CA GLU A 539 -29.06 -9.10 37.57
C GLU A 539 -28.51 -8.72 36.17
N GLY A 540 -27.47 -9.42 35.68
CA GLY A 540 -26.87 -9.15 34.39
C GLY A 540 -27.79 -9.52 33.21
N VAL A 541 -28.47 -10.63 33.27
CA VAL A 541 -29.42 -11.07 32.24
C VAL A 541 -30.64 -10.17 32.21
N ASP A 542 -31.19 -9.78 33.38
CA ASP A 542 -32.34 -8.87 33.46
C ASP A 542 -31.99 -7.50 32.86
N ALA A 543 -30.81 -6.96 33.16
CA ALA A 543 -30.33 -5.72 32.57
C ALA A 543 -30.16 -5.82 31.04
N ALA A 544 -29.69 -6.98 30.53
CA ALA A 544 -29.58 -7.22 29.10
C ALA A 544 -30.96 -7.26 28.42
N LEU A 545 -31.96 -7.86 29.06
CA LEU A 545 -33.33 -7.93 28.55
C LEU A 545 -34.03 -6.58 28.58
N GLU A 546 -33.78 -5.79 29.63
CA GLU A 546 -34.26 -4.40 29.71
C GLU A 546 -33.66 -3.53 28.60
N ALA A 547 -32.38 -3.72 28.30
CA ALA A 547 -31.69 -3.09 27.17
C ALA A 547 -32.13 -3.62 25.80
N LYS A 548 -33.01 -4.63 25.74
CA LYS A 548 -33.47 -5.31 24.52
C LYS A 548 -32.29 -5.86 23.68
N ALA A 549 -31.33 -6.48 24.37
CA ALA A 549 -30.16 -7.05 23.72
C ALA A 549 -30.54 -8.21 22.80
N ASP A 550 -30.02 -8.20 21.57
CA ASP A 550 -30.10 -9.33 20.63
C ASP A 550 -29.02 -10.38 20.97
N ILE A 551 -27.91 -9.94 21.57
CA ILE A 551 -26.77 -10.77 21.95
C ILE A 551 -26.37 -10.45 23.39
N VAL A 552 -26.19 -11.48 24.21
CA VAL A 552 -25.62 -11.38 25.56
C VAL A 552 -24.27 -12.08 25.57
N VAL A 553 -23.22 -11.32 25.86
CA VAL A 553 -21.83 -11.82 25.92
C VAL A 553 -21.39 -11.90 27.37
N ILE A 554 -21.21 -13.12 27.88
CA ILE A 554 -20.67 -13.29 29.23
C ILE A 554 -19.16 -13.04 29.23
N CYS A 555 -18.71 -12.15 30.11
CA CYS A 555 -17.32 -11.70 30.25
C CYS A 555 -16.84 -11.97 31.67
N SER A 556 -15.97 -12.98 31.85
CA SER A 556 -15.36 -13.36 33.11
C SER A 556 -13.96 -13.94 32.90
N SER A 557 -13.33 -14.47 33.95
CA SER A 557 -12.10 -15.27 33.79
C SER A 557 -12.40 -16.68 33.28
N ASP A 558 -11.40 -17.33 32.69
CA ASP A 558 -11.57 -18.67 32.12
C ASP A 558 -11.97 -19.71 33.19
N ASP A 559 -11.50 -19.52 34.43
CA ASP A 559 -11.81 -20.42 35.56
C ASP A 559 -13.24 -20.25 36.10
N GLU A 560 -13.80 -19.03 35.97
CA GLU A 560 -15.12 -18.69 36.50
C GLU A 560 -16.28 -19.03 35.55
N TYR A 561 -16.00 -19.34 34.26
CA TYR A 561 -17.08 -19.69 33.30
C TYR A 561 -17.81 -20.97 33.68
N ALA A 562 -17.16 -21.92 34.36
CA ALA A 562 -17.82 -23.13 34.82
C ALA A 562 -18.96 -22.83 35.83
N GLU A 563 -18.79 -21.74 36.64
CA GLU A 563 -19.77 -21.31 37.62
C GLU A 563 -20.88 -20.43 37.03
N TYR A 564 -20.51 -19.48 36.16
CA TYR A 564 -21.45 -18.42 35.73
C TYR A 564 -22.12 -18.70 34.38
N ALA A 565 -21.47 -19.38 33.43
CA ALA A 565 -21.96 -19.45 32.06
C ALA A 565 -23.25 -20.28 31.91
N ILE A 566 -23.29 -21.47 32.54
CA ILE A 566 -24.48 -22.36 32.46
C ILE A 566 -25.69 -21.72 33.14
N PRO A 567 -25.61 -21.21 34.39
CA PRO A 567 -26.75 -20.52 35.02
C PRO A 567 -27.24 -19.29 34.21
N ALA A 568 -26.33 -18.48 33.69
CA ALA A 568 -26.70 -17.34 32.85
C ALA A 568 -27.43 -17.78 31.56
N PHE A 569 -26.92 -18.82 30.89
CA PHE A 569 -27.54 -19.35 29.68
C PHE A 569 -28.95 -19.91 29.95
N GLN A 570 -29.09 -20.69 31.02
CA GLN A 570 -30.38 -21.25 31.43
C GLN A 570 -31.38 -20.14 31.83
N TYR A 571 -30.92 -19.15 32.59
CA TYR A 571 -31.78 -18.04 32.98
C TYR A 571 -32.18 -17.16 31.79
N LEU A 572 -31.28 -16.95 30.82
CA LEU A 572 -31.58 -16.26 29.56
C LEU A 572 -32.64 -16.99 28.73
N ASN A 573 -32.66 -18.32 28.78
CA ASN A 573 -33.67 -19.21 28.18
C ASN A 573 -34.02 -18.87 26.73
N GLY A 574 -33.02 -18.69 25.88
CA GLY A 574 -33.18 -18.45 24.44
C GLY A 574 -33.78 -17.09 24.05
N ARG A 575 -33.97 -16.16 25.00
CA ARG A 575 -34.52 -14.81 24.74
C ARG A 575 -33.58 -13.89 23.97
N ALA A 576 -32.28 -14.22 23.92
CA ALA A 576 -31.26 -13.58 23.10
C ALA A 576 -30.16 -14.61 22.77
N MET A 577 -29.33 -14.31 21.79
CA MET A 577 -28.16 -15.14 21.46
C MET A 577 -27.13 -15.05 22.58
N PHE A 578 -26.71 -16.19 23.11
CA PHE A 578 -25.71 -16.23 24.20
C PHE A 578 -24.32 -16.52 23.63
N VAL A 579 -23.32 -15.76 24.07
CA VAL A 579 -21.92 -15.83 23.61
C VAL A 579 -20.98 -15.86 24.81
N VAL A 580 -19.95 -16.70 24.78
CA VAL A 580 -18.89 -16.73 25.79
C VAL A 580 -17.63 -16.02 25.26
N ALA A 581 -17.13 -15.03 26.02
CA ALA A 581 -15.91 -14.29 25.67
C ALA A 581 -14.65 -15.03 26.16
N GLY A 582 -14.21 -16.04 25.43
CA GLY A 582 -13.04 -16.84 25.78
C GLY A 582 -13.07 -18.24 25.16
N ALA A 583 -12.04 -19.02 25.48
CA ALA A 583 -11.96 -20.45 25.18
C ALA A 583 -11.53 -21.18 26.45
N PRO A 584 -12.42 -21.26 27.46
CA PRO A 584 -12.09 -21.85 28.76
C PRO A 584 -11.86 -23.35 28.69
N ALA A 585 -11.15 -23.91 29.67
CA ALA A 585 -10.91 -25.34 29.76
C ALA A 585 -12.20 -26.18 29.87
N CYS A 586 -13.28 -25.60 30.46
CA CYS A 586 -14.60 -26.20 30.57
C CYS A 586 -15.46 -26.09 29.28
N MET A 587 -14.91 -25.68 28.14
CA MET A 587 -15.67 -25.46 26.90
C MET A 587 -16.53 -26.64 26.47
N GLU A 588 -16.05 -27.88 26.65
CA GLU A 588 -16.80 -29.08 26.27
C GLU A 588 -18.04 -29.27 27.17
N ASP A 589 -17.94 -28.96 28.46
CA ASP A 589 -19.09 -29.01 29.38
C ASP A 589 -20.11 -27.92 29.02
N LEU A 590 -19.63 -26.73 28.65
CA LEU A 590 -20.49 -25.64 28.20
C LEU A 590 -21.23 -26.00 26.90
N LYS A 591 -20.56 -26.65 25.97
CA LYS A 591 -21.19 -27.14 24.73
C LYS A 591 -22.22 -28.24 25.02
N ALA A 592 -21.93 -29.16 25.95
CA ALA A 592 -22.88 -30.18 26.39
C ALA A 592 -24.14 -29.56 27.01
N ALA A 593 -24.05 -28.37 27.63
CA ALA A 593 -25.18 -27.61 28.14
C ALA A 593 -25.93 -26.81 27.06
N GLY A 594 -25.47 -26.83 25.79
CA GLY A 594 -26.10 -26.15 24.66
C GLY A 594 -25.52 -24.77 24.32
N ILE A 595 -24.39 -24.38 24.90
CA ILE A 595 -23.71 -23.11 24.59
C ILE A 595 -22.80 -23.31 23.38
N GLU A 596 -23.14 -22.70 22.25
CA GLU A 596 -22.45 -22.94 20.96
C GLU A 596 -21.59 -21.79 20.49
N ASN A 597 -21.81 -20.55 21.00
CA ASN A 597 -21.14 -19.37 20.45
C ASN A 597 -20.01 -18.90 21.36
N TYR A 598 -18.81 -18.77 20.77
CA TYR A 598 -17.60 -18.34 21.46
C TYR A 598 -16.84 -17.31 20.64
N ILE A 599 -16.28 -16.30 21.31
CA ILE A 599 -15.37 -15.33 20.69
C ILE A 599 -14.05 -15.28 21.47
N HIS A 600 -12.93 -15.47 20.77
CA HIS A 600 -11.60 -15.47 21.37
C HIS A 600 -10.52 -15.06 20.33
N VAL A 601 -9.30 -14.84 20.77
CA VAL A 601 -8.19 -14.32 19.94
C VAL A 601 -7.82 -15.20 18.73
N LYS A 602 -8.24 -16.45 18.69
CA LYS A 602 -7.97 -17.38 17.59
C LYS A 602 -9.15 -17.51 16.62
N CYS A 603 -10.26 -16.82 16.84
CA CYS A 603 -11.41 -16.85 15.94
C CYS A 603 -11.07 -16.19 14.60
N ASN A 604 -11.72 -16.69 13.53
CA ASN A 604 -11.86 -15.92 12.31
C ASN A 604 -12.97 -14.88 12.54
N VAL A 605 -12.58 -13.63 12.79
CA VAL A 605 -13.50 -12.55 13.18
C VAL A 605 -14.58 -12.32 12.13
N LEU A 606 -14.16 -12.25 10.86
CA LEU A 606 -15.09 -12.02 9.75
C LEU A 606 -16.14 -13.12 9.62
N GLU A 607 -15.72 -14.39 9.59
CA GLU A 607 -16.64 -15.51 9.43
C GLU A 607 -17.56 -15.67 10.65
N THR A 608 -17.02 -15.48 11.87
CA THR A 608 -17.84 -15.52 13.09
C THR A 608 -18.93 -14.44 13.06
N LEU A 609 -18.60 -13.22 12.59
CA LEU A 609 -19.57 -12.13 12.50
C LEU A 609 -20.61 -12.37 11.40
N LYS A 610 -20.22 -12.97 10.27
CA LYS A 610 -21.17 -13.41 9.22
C LYS A 610 -22.15 -14.48 9.75
N GLU A 611 -21.65 -15.46 10.49
CA GLU A 611 -22.47 -16.47 11.14
C GLU A 611 -23.46 -15.86 12.15
N TYR A 612 -23.00 -14.85 12.90
CA TYR A 612 -23.90 -14.15 13.85
C TYR A 612 -24.98 -13.34 13.16
N ASN A 613 -24.64 -12.64 12.06
CA ASN A 613 -25.64 -11.99 11.22
C ASN A 613 -26.70 -12.99 10.74
N GLN A 614 -26.26 -14.12 10.20
CA GLN A 614 -27.18 -15.17 9.71
C GLN A 614 -28.09 -15.71 10.84
N LYS A 615 -27.55 -15.97 12.04
CA LYS A 615 -28.33 -16.43 13.20
C LYS A 615 -29.33 -15.36 13.68
N LEU A 616 -29.08 -14.09 13.44
CA LEU A 616 -29.95 -12.97 13.80
C LEU A 616 -30.92 -12.56 12.68
N GLY A 617 -30.87 -13.25 11.53
CA GLY A 617 -31.75 -12.98 10.39
C GLY A 617 -31.35 -11.72 9.59
N ILE A 618 -30.04 -11.41 9.56
CA ILE A 618 -29.45 -10.28 8.86
C ILE A 618 -28.70 -10.76 7.62
#